data_a46039468eb06c26b04ded96e3bbf750
#
_entry.id   a46039468eb06c26b04ded96e3bbf750
#
_cell.length_a   1.000
_cell.length_b   1.000
_cell.length_c   1.000
_cell.angle_alpha   90.00
_cell.angle_beta   90.00
_cell.angle_gamma   90.00
#
_symmetry.space_group_name_H-M   'P 1'
#
loop_
_entity.id
_entity.type
_entity.pdbx_description
1 polymer ?
#
loop_
_entity_poly.entity_id
_entity_poly.type
_entity_poly.pdbx_seq_one_letter_code
_entity_poly.pdbx_strand_id
1 'polypeptide(L)'
;MALQTECGEDNAAMGTSGASRWPWDFPQRDAAGMGQTLQTVLGDTEAALLRSAAQLRTSGREDRARQVERLAGWARFDLDEPVVAQELYAAAARLRYIRRLEPLASQVLEQVLSLARADRGNVQLADPASGALAIIAQHGFDAEFLDHFTVVDDDRSACGRAARHGAQLVITDVSIDPGFEPHREIAAAAGFRAVQSTPLADKMGRVIGVVSTHYRCPYAPPDQNLRIIKRYADLVGQVLAARLSALTPDGSSTA
;
A
#
# COMPACT_ATOMS: atom_id res chain seq x y z
N MET A 1 -33.22 2.63 6.44
CA MET A 1 -33.60 1.80 5.28
C MET A 1 -33.23 2.40 3.92
N ALA A 2 -32.68 3.60 3.86
CA ALA A 2 -32.30 4.28 2.59
C ALA A 2 -30.86 4.02 2.12
N LEU A 3 -29.95 3.54 2.98
CA LEU A 3 -28.54 3.32 2.66
C LEU A 3 -28.22 1.98 1.98
N GLN A 4 -29.19 1.09 1.85
CA GLN A 4 -28.99 -0.24 1.22
C GLN A 4 -29.20 -0.23 -0.30
N THR A 5 -29.83 0.78 -0.85
CA THR A 5 -30.17 0.85 -2.28
C THR A 5 -29.03 1.42 -3.14
N GLU A 6 -28.18 2.28 -2.57
CA GLU A 6 -27.06 2.91 -3.31
C GLU A 6 -25.86 1.99 -3.54
N CYS A 7 -25.68 0.96 -2.70
CA CYS A 7 -24.57 0.00 -2.85
C CYS A 7 -24.78 -1.06 -3.93
N GLY A 8 -25.98 -1.25 -4.43
CA GLY A 8 -26.31 -2.31 -5.39
C GLY A 8 -25.92 -1.99 -6.84
N GLU A 9 -26.01 -0.74 -7.23
CA GLU A 9 -25.78 -0.33 -8.63
C GLU A 9 -24.31 -0.05 -8.94
N ASP A 10 -23.55 0.51 -7.98
CA ASP A 10 -22.12 0.78 -8.16
C ASP A 10 -21.24 -0.49 -8.16
N ASN A 11 -21.63 -1.53 -7.43
CA ASN A 11 -20.90 -2.80 -7.40
C ASN A 11 -21.13 -3.66 -8.65
N ALA A 12 -22.31 -3.54 -9.31
CA ALA A 12 -22.60 -4.23 -10.56
C ALA A 12 -21.81 -3.63 -11.75
N ALA A 13 -21.49 -2.35 -11.71
CA ALA A 13 -20.68 -1.68 -12.73
C ALA A 13 -19.18 -2.03 -12.63
N MET A 14 -18.72 -2.55 -11.48
CA MET A 14 -17.31 -2.96 -11.28
C MET A 14 -17.02 -4.43 -11.65
N GLY A 15 -18.05 -5.26 -11.88
CA GLY A 15 -17.91 -6.72 -11.94
C GLY A 15 -18.04 -7.41 -13.29
N THR A 16 -18.60 -6.79 -14.34
CA THR A 16 -18.88 -7.51 -15.59
C THR A 16 -18.74 -6.66 -16.85
N SER A 17 -17.58 -6.12 -17.13
CA SER A 17 -17.31 -5.65 -18.49
C SER A 17 -15.81 -5.77 -18.74
N GLY A 18 -15.45 -6.56 -19.72
CA GLY A 18 -14.09 -6.77 -20.15
C GLY A 18 -13.36 -5.46 -20.42
N ALA A 19 -12.07 -5.44 -20.14
CA ALA A 19 -11.14 -4.33 -20.24
C ALA A 19 -11.53 -3.14 -19.33
N SER A 20 -11.24 -3.24 -18.03
CA SER A 20 -11.22 -2.10 -17.12
C SER A 20 -10.15 -1.13 -17.62
N ARG A 21 -10.57 -0.09 -18.37
CA ARG A 21 -9.71 1.05 -18.66
C ARG A 21 -9.39 1.73 -17.34
N TRP A 22 -8.12 1.72 -16.99
CA TRP A 22 -7.59 2.55 -15.92
C TRP A 22 -7.91 4.03 -16.21
N PRO A 23 -8.02 4.93 -15.19
CA PRO A 23 -8.33 6.35 -15.40
C PRO A 23 -7.34 7.09 -16.33
N TRP A 24 -6.20 6.50 -16.56
CA TRP A 24 -5.21 6.85 -17.58
C TRP A 24 -5.29 5.80 -18.69
N ASP A 25 -5.61 6.23 -19.90
CA ASP A 25 -5.36 5.45 -21.11
C ASP A 25 -3.83 5.27 -21.21
N PHE A 26 -3.32 4.18 -20.62
CA PHE A 26 -1.96 3.76 -20.94
C PHE A 26 -1.91 3.47 -22.43
N PRO A 27 -1.08 4.19 -23.21
CA PRO A 27 -0.89 3.80 -24.60
C PRO A 27 -0.41 2.35 -24.57
N GLN A 28 -1.16 1.47 -25.20
CA GLN A 28 -0.73 0.10 -25.49
C GLN A 28 0.47 0.22 -26.42
N ARG A 29 1.63 0.54 -25.89
CA ARG A 29 2.89 0.35 -26.58
C ARG A 29 3.14 -1.13 -26.60
N ASP A 30 3.23 -1.65 -27.82
CA ASP A 30 3.46 -3.06 -28.10
C ASP A 30 4.44 -3.68 -27.09
N ALA A 31 3.94 -4.47 -26.16
CA ALA A 31 4.75 -5.33 -25.28
C ALA A 31 5.60 -6.34 -26.11
N ALA A 32 5.29 -6.48 -27.38
CA ALA A 32 6.04 -7.27 -28.35
C ALA A 32 7.48 -6.77 -28.61
N GLY A 33 7.83 -5.53 -28.21
CA GLY A 33 9.18 -4.98 -28.37
C GLY A 33 10.13 -5.19 -27.17
N MET A 34 9.63 -5.64 -26.02
CA MET A 34 10.51 -6.10 -24.94
C MET A 34 10.85 -7.57 -25.22
N GLY A 35 11.95 -7.75 -25.96
CA GLY A 35 12.35 -9.04 -26.50
C GLY A 35 12.42 -10.13 -25.44
N GLN A 36 12.20 -11.39 -25.87
CA GLN A 36 12.35 -12.64 -25.10
C GLN A 36 13.54 -12.62 -24.11
N THR A 37 14.60 -11.87 -24.42
CA THR A 37 15.79 -11.69 -23.61
C THR A 37 15.49 -11.05 -22.24
N LEU A 38 14.67 -9.96 -22.18
CA LEU A 38 14.36 -9.29 -20.91
C LEU A 38 13.44 -10.15 -20.05
N GLN A 39 12.45 -10.81 -20.65
CA GLN A 39 11.57 -11.75 -19.94
C GLN A 39 12.37 -12.92 -19.35
N THR A 40 13.33 -13.46 -20.09
CA THR A 40 14.20 -14.52 -19.62
C THR A 40 15.06 -14.04 -18.46
N VAL A 41 15.71 -12.86 -18.58
CA VAL A 41 16.57 -12.31 -17.52
C VAL A 41 15.77 -12.02 -16.24
N LEU A 42 14.57 -11.47 -16.33
CA LEU A 42 13.73 -11.21 -15.15
C LEU A 42 13.24 -12.52 -14.50
N GLY A 43 12.84 -13.51 -15.31
CA GLY A 43 12.45 -14.83 -14.79
C GLY A 43 13.61 -15.58 -14.13
N ASP A 44 14.80 -15.53 -14.70
CA ASP A 44 16.02 -16.10 -14.12
C ASP A 44 16.40 -15.37 -12.82
N THR A 45 16.21 -14.05 -12.78
CA THR A 45 16.45 -13.22 -11.60
C THR A 45 15.49 -13.60 -10.46
N GLU A 46 14.19 -13.70 -10.74
CA GLU A 46 13.20 -14.16 -9.76
C GLU A 46 13.57 -15.52 -9.18
N ALA A 47 13.86 -16.50 -10.04
CA ALA A 47 14.22 -17.86 -9.63
C ALA A 47 15.50 -17.88 -8.79
N ALA A 48 16.51 -17.06 -9.13
CA ALA A 48 17.75 -16.94 -8.36
C ALA A 48 17.51 -16.32 -6.98
N LEU A 49 16.67 -15.28 -6.91
CA LEU A 49 16.28 -14.64 -5.64
C LEU A 49 15.54 -15.61 -4.73
N LEU A 50 14.58 -16.38 -5.25
CA LEU A 50 13.83 -17.38 -4.47
C LEU A 50 14.74 -18.50 -3.94
N ARG A 51 15.71 -18.99 -4.74
CA ARG A 51 16.72 -19.95 -4.26
C ARG A 51 17.58 -19.35 -3.13
N SER A 52 17.99 -18.10 -3.27
CA SER A 52 18.77 -17.39 -2.25
C SER A 52 17.99 -17.20 -0.96
N ALA A 53 16.71 -16.87 -1.04
CA ALA A 53 15.83 -16.75 0.12
C ALA A 53 15.69 -18.07 0.86
N ALA A 54 15.51 -19.19 0.13
CA ALA A 54 15.47 -20.53 0.73
C ALA A 54 16.76 -20.88 1.49
N GLN A 55 17.93 -20.59 0.91
CA GLN A 55 19.23 -20.78 1.57
C GLN A 55 19.40 -19.91 2.82
N LEU A 56 18.91 -18.66 2.79
CA LEU A 56 18.95 -17.78 3.94
C LEU A 56 18.06 -18.30 5.08
N ARG A 57 16.89 -18.88 4.79
CA ARG A 57 16.03 -19.54 5.79
C ARG A 57 16.71 -20.73 6.44
N THR A 58 17.31 -21.62 5.65
CA THR A 58 18.02 -22.79 6.20
C THR A 58 19.21 -22.39 7.08
N SER A 59 19.76 -21.19 6.90
CA SER A 59 20.84 -20.64 7.73
C SER A 59 20.35 -19.73 8.87
N GLY A 60 19.05 -19.72 9.18
CA GLY A 60 18.45 -18.95 10.26
C GLY A 60 18.39 -17.43 10.02
N ARG A 61 18.61 -16.97 8.79
CA ARG A 61 18.61 -15.54 8.44
C ARG A 61 17.26 -15.10 7.88
N GLU A 62 16.22 -15.24 8.69
CA GLU A 62 14.82 -15.05 8.28
C GLU A 62 14.51 -13.64 7.74
N ASP A 63 15.04 -12.58 8.38
CA ASP A 63 14.81 -11.20 7.93
C ASP A 63 15.38 -10.94 6.53
N ARG A 64 16.58 -11.49 6.27
CA ARG A 64 17.20 -11.39 4.94
C ARG A 64 16.46 -12.24 3.92
N ALA A 65 15.95 -13.39 4.29
CA ALA A 65 15.13 -14.22 3.42
C ALA A 65 13.87 -13.45 2.98
N ARG A 66 13.15 -12.84 3.93
CA ARG A 66 11.98 -12.00 3.62
C ARG A 66 12.30 -10.81 2.70
N GLN A 67 13.47 -10.18 2.91
CA GLN A 67 13.92 -9.09 2.02
C GLN A 67 14.14 -9.57 0.59
N VAL A 68 14.80 -10.72 0.42
CA VAL A 68 15.09 -11.30 -0.89
C VAL A 68 13.82 -11.78 -1.59
N GLU A 69 12.86 -12.35 -0.85
CA GLU A 69 11.55 -12.71 -1.40
C GLU A 69 10.75 -11.51 -1.90
N ARG A 70 10.83 -10.40 -1.17
CA ARG A 70 10.20 -9.16 -1.66
C ARG A 70 10.82 -8.69 -2.98
N LEU A 71 12.14 -8.79 -3.14
CA LEU A 71 12.81 -8.48 -4.41
C LEU A 71 12.38 -9.43 -5.53
N ALA A 72 12.20 -10.71 -5.23
CA ALA A 72 11.66 -11.69 -6.18
C ALA A 72 10.24 -11.31 -6.61
N GLY A 73 9.38 -10.93 -5.66
CA GLY A 73 8.03 -10.44 -5.95
C GLY A 73 8.01 -9.18 -6.83
N TRP A 74 8.99 -8.29 -6.67
CA TRP A 74 9.13 -7.13 -7.54
C TRP A 74 9.53 -7.52 -8.96
N ALA A 75 10.52 -8.41 -9.12
CA ALA A 75 10.92 -8.91 -10.42
C ALA A 75 9.75 -9.62 -11.13
N ARG A 76 8.97 -10.39 -10.39
CA ARG A 76 7.74 -11.03 -10.89
C ARG A 76 6.70 -10.02 -11.35
N PHE A 77 6.41 -9.01 -10.53
CA PHE A 77 5.46 -7.97 -10.91
C PHE A 77 5.91 -7.21 -12.16
N ASP A 78 7.20 -6.82 -12.23
CA ASP A 78 7.76 -6.08 -13.36
C ASP A 78 7.72 -6.91 -14.66
N LEU A 79 7.80 -8.24 -14.54
CA LEU A 79 7.64 -9.18 -15.64
C LEU A 79 6.19 -9.31 -16.11
N ASP A 80 5.25 -9.45 -15.15
CA ASP A 80 3.83 -9.65 -15.46
C ASP A 80 3.13 -8.37 -15.93
N GLU A 81 3.56 -7.21 -15.41
CA GLU A 81 2.90 -5.90 -15.60
C GLU A 81 3.91 -4.80 -16.00
N PRO A 82 4.69 -4.96 -17.07
CA PRO A 82 5.84 -4.10 -17.37
C PRO A 82 5.45 -2.63 -17.61
N VAL A 83 4.31 -2.38 -18.24
CA VAL A 83 3.83 -1.01 -18.51
C VAL A 83 3.40 -0.34 -17.20
N VAL A 84 2.65 -1.06 -16.38
CA VAL A 84 2.22 -0.56 -15.06
C VAL A 84 3.42 -0.31 -14.16
N ALA A 85 4.40 -1.23 -14.14
CA ALA A 85 5.63 -1.07 -13.38
C ALA A 85 6.36 0.22 -13.78
N GLN A 86 6.53 0.48 -15.07
CA GLN A 86 7.19 1.70 -15.57
C GLN A 86 6.48 2.97 -15.09
N GLU A 87 5.15 3.02 -15.11
CA GLU A 87 4.36 4.15 -14.65
C GLU A 87 4.47 4.34 -13.12
N LEU A 88 4.46 3.26 -12.35
CA LEU A 88 4.67 3.32 -10.90
C LEU A 88 6.08 3.83 -10.55
N TYR A 89 7.11 3.39 -11.28
CA TYR A 89 8.47 3.91 -11.12
C TYR A 89 8.55 5.40 -11.44
N ALA A 90 7.93 5.85 -12.54
CA ALA A 90 7.90 7.25 -12.91
C ALA A 90 7.16 8.11 -11.88
N ALA A 91 6.03 7.62 -11.35
CA ALA A 91 5.29 8.29 -10.29
C ALA A 91 6.13 8.41 -9.00
N ALA A 92 6.75 7.32 -8.55
CA ALA A 92 7.59 7.32 -7.35
C ALA A 92 8.85 8.20 -7.53
N ALA A 93 9.43 8.26 -8.74
CA ALA A 93 10.58 9.10 -9.02
C ALA A 93 10.26 10.61 -8.86
N ARG A 94 9.06 11.03 -9.27
CA ARG A 94 8.61 12.43 -9.10
C ARG A 94 8.51 12.84 -7.64
N LEU A 95 8.13 11.93 -6.75
CA LEU A 95 8.00 12.19 -5.32
C LEU A 95 9.33 12.56 -4.65
N ARG A 96 10.46 12.14 -5.19
CA ARG A 96 11.80 12.44 -4.62
C ARG A 96 12.12 13.93 -4.58
N TYR A 97 11.47 14.75 -5.41
CA TYR A 97 11.64 16.19 -5.44
C TYR A 97 10.84 16.93 -4.37
N ILE A 98 9.85 16.28 -3.74
CA ILE A 98 9.05 16.85 -2.66
C ILE A 98 9.85 16.76 -1.36
N ARG A 99 10.24 17.93 -0.81
CA ARG A 99 11.12 17.98 0.37
C ARG A 99 10.39 17.88 1.70
N ARG A 100 9.17 18.41 1.79
CA ARG A 100 8.35 18.39 3.02
C ARG A 100 7.58 17.10 3.10
N LEU A 101 7.47 16.56 4.33
CA LEU A 101 6.88 15.24 4.58
C LEU A 101 5.36 15.22 4.29
N GLU A 102 4.62 16.22 4.78
CA GLU A 102 3.17 16.30 4.60
C GLU A 102 2.75 16.38 3.12
N PRO A 103 3.32 17.30 2.28
CA PRO A 103 3.02 17.31 0.85
C PRO A 103 3.41 16.00 0.15
N LEU A 104 4.51 15.36 0.59
CA LEU A 104 4.91 14.06 0.05
C LEU A 104 3.86 12.99 0.36
N ALA A 105 3.42 12.90 1.61
CA ALA A 105 2.39 11.96 2.03
C ALA A 105 1.04 12.22 1.34
N SER A 106 0.66 13.49 1.14
CA SER A 106 -0.55 13.87 0.42
C SER A 106 -0.51 13.40 -1.04
N GLN A 107 0.62 13.58 -1.73
CA GLN A 107 0.78 13.08 -3.11
C GLN A 107 0.78 11.55 -3.19
N VAL A 108 1.37 10.86 -2.21
CA VAL A 108 1.27 9.40 -2.10
C VAL A 108 -0.19 8.98 -1.95
N LEU A 109 -0.94 9.65 -1.07
CA LEU A 109 -2.34 9.36 -0.82
C LEU A 109 -3.20 9.56 -2.07
N GLU A 110 -3.08 10.72 -2.75
CA GLU A 110 -3.81 11.00 -3.99
C GLU A 110 -3.60 9.92 -5.04
N GLN A 111 -2.35 9.49 -5.23
CA GLN A 111 -2.02 8.44 -6.19
C GLN A 111 -2.63 7.10 -5.79
N VAL A 112 -2.59 6.72 -4.50
CA VAL A 112 -3.17 5.47 -4.01
C VAL A 112 -4.69 5.49 -4.13
N LEU A 113 -5.36 6.60 -3.78
CA LEU A 113 -6.80 6.74 -3.93
C LEU A 113 -7.23 6.56 -5.39
N SER A 114 -6.48 7.15 -6.32
CA SER A 114 -6.73 7.00 -7.75
C SER A 114 -6.52 5.55 -8.22
N LEU A 115 -5.43 4.89 -7.83
CA LEU A 115 -5.16 3.48 -8.15
C LEU A 115 -6.22 2.53 -7.57
N ALA A 116 -6.65 2.80 -6.35
CA ALA A 116 -7.65 2.01 -5.63
C ALA A 116 -9.09 2.33 -6.02
N ARG A 117 -9.32 3.46 -6.70
CA ARG A 117 -10.66 4.04 -6.91
C ARG A 117 -11.43 4.18 -5.59
N ALA A 118 -10.72 4.60 -4.54
CA ALA A 118 -11.28 4.72 -3.21
C ALA A 118 -11.79 6.12 -2.93
N ASP A 119 -12.84 6.21 -2.13
CA ASP A 119 -13.49 7.49 -1.78
C ASP A 119 -12.71 8.28 -0.74
N ARG A 120 -12.04 7.57 0.18
CA ARG A 120 -11.34 8.14 1.32
C ARG A 120 -10.07 7.38 1.61
N GLY A 121 -9.15 8.02 2.32
CA GLY A 121 -7.94 7.36 2.76
C GLY A 121 -7.08 8.21 3.66
N ASN A 122 -6.05 7.56 4.19
CA ASN A 122 -5.02 8.22 4.99
C ASN A 122 -3.66 7.58 4.80
N VAL A 123 -2.63 8.35 5.11
CA VAL A 123 -1.25 7.86 5.29
C VAL A 123 -0.88 8.09 6.74
N GLN A 124 -0.43 7.03 7.38
CA GLN A 124 0.05 7.04 8.76
C GLN A 124 1.54 6.69 8.78
N LEU A 125 2.30 7.33 9.65
CA LEU A 125 3.68 6.95 9.94
C LEU A 125 3.78 6.29 11.30
N ALA A 126 4.65 5.31 11.39
CA ALA A 126 4.97 4.63 12.63
C ALA A 126 6.01 5.44 13.41
N ASP A 127 5.75 5.65 14.69
CA ASP A 127 6.74 6.15 15.63
C ASP A 127 7.87 5.10 15.79
N PRO A 128 9.14 5.47 15.59
CA PRO A 128 10.23 4.50 15.63
C PRO A 128 10.44 3.82 16.97
N ALA A 129 10.00 4.43 18.09
CA ALA A 129 10.19 3.90 19.43
C ALA A 129 9.07 2.99 19.88
N SER A 130 7.81 3.39 19.62
CA SER A 130 6.61 2.66 20.07
C SER A 130 6.00 1.78 18.98
N GLY A 131 6.20 2.11 17.71
CA GLY A 131 5.51 1.50 16.58
C GLY A 131 4.09 2.02 16.37
N ALA A 132 3.60 2.94 17.22
CA ALA A 132 2.29 3.54 17.10
C ALA A 132 2.16 4.36 15.80
N LEU A 133 1.00 4.29 15.16
CA LEU A 133 0.74 4.98 13.89
C LEU A 133 0.08 6.33 14.14
N ALA A 134 0.55 7.38 13.48
CA ALA A 134 -0.07 8.70 13.47
C ALA A 134 -0.39 9.16 12.05
N ILE A 135 -1.57 9.75 11.83
CA ILE A 135 -2.02 10.26 10.54
C ILE A 135 -1.21 11.50 10.18
N ILE A 136 -0.58 11.51 9.00
CA ILE A 136 0.16 12.65 8.44
C ILE A 136 -0.45 13.22 7.16
N ALA A 137 -1.33 12.47 6.51
CA ALA A 137 -2.14 12.92 5.38
C ALA A 137 -3.47 12.16 5.39
N GLN A 138 -4.54 12.84 5.01
CA GLN A 138 -5.87 12.24 4.92
C GLN A 138 -6.71 12.89 3.80
N HIS A 139 -7.71 12.16 3.35
CA HIS A 139 -8.71 12.65 2.42
C HIS A 139 -10.09 12.08 2.76
N GLY A 140 -11.09 12.95 2.87
CA GLY A 140 -12.49 12.59 3.01
C GLY A 140 -12.95 12.24 4.43
N PHE A 141 -12.13 12.44 5.46
CA PHE A 141 -12.50 12.23 6.86
C PHE A 141 -12.74 13.56 7.60
N ASP A 142 -13.64 13.50 8.57
CA ASP A 142 -13.97 14.60 9.49
C ASP A 142 -13.10 14.57 10.76
N ALA A 143 -13.32 15.54 11.63
CA ALA A 143 -12.56 15.67 12.88
C ALA A 143 -12.81 14.49 13.83
N GLU A 144 -14.01 13.94 13.90
CA GLU A 144 -14.35 12.83 14.81
C GLU A 144 -13.54 11.57 14.46
N PHE A 145 -13.44 11.25 13.15
CA PHE A 145 -12.59 10.15 12.69
C PHE A 145 -11.11 10.41 13.00
N LEU A 146 -10.63 11.63 12.75
CA LEU A 146 -9.23 11.99 12.99
C LEU A 146 -8.86 11.95 14.47
N ASP A 147 -9.76 12.40 15.35
CA ASP A 147 -9.56 12.34 16.79
C ASP A 147 -9.52 10.89 17.30
N HIS A 148 -10.44 10.03 16.77
CA HIS A 148 -10.48 8.62 17.13
C HIS A 148 -9.22 7.87 16.74
N PHE A 149 -8.64 8.17 15.56
CA PHE A 149 -7.44 7.54 15.02
C PHE A 149 -6.18 8.43 15.12
N THR A 150 -6.17 9.39 16.06
CA THR A 150 -5.01 10.29 16.26
C THR A 150 -3.73 9.49 16.46
N VAL A 151 -3.79 8.43 17.28
CA VAL A 151 -2.71 7.46 17.52
C VAL A 151 -3.31 6.06 17.51
N VAL A 152 -2.74 5.17 16.70
CA VAL A 152 -3.13 3.76 16.66
C VAL A 152 -1.97 2.92 17.16
N ASP A 153 -2.14 2.30 18.31
CA ASP A 153 -1.18 1.40 18.97
C ASP A 153 -1.74 -0.02 19.18
N ASP A 154 -2.94 -0.29 18.65
CA ASP A 154 -3.65 -1.56 18.76
C ASP A 154 -3.53 -2.44 17.50
N ASP A 155 -4.02 -3.67 17.58
CA ASP A 155 -4.13 -4.63 16.48
C ASP A 155 -5.59 -4.93 16.09
N ARG A 156 -6.52 -4.04 16.42
CA ARG A 156 -7.95 -4.19 16.10
C ARG A 156 -8.34 -3.38 14.86
N SER A 157 -7.68 -2.26 14.61
CA SER A 157 -7.84 -1.50 13.39
C SER A 157 -7.16 -2.19 12.19
N ALA A 158 -7.61 -1.90 10.98
CA ALA A 158 -7.01 -2.46 9.76
C ALA A 158 -5.54 -2.02 9.60
N CYS A 159 -5.24 -0.75 9.89
CA CYS A 159 -3.89 -0.19 9.80
C CYS A 159 -2.96 -0.78 10.86
N GLY A 160 -3.41 -0.93 12.11
CA GLY A 160 -2.61 -1.57 13.17
C GLY A 160 -2.30 -3.03 12.85
N ARG A 161 -3.29 -3.80 12.37
CA ARG A 161 -3.10 -5.19 11.91
C ARG A 161 -2.10 -5.26 10.75
N ALA A 162 -2.24 -4.39 9.74
CA ALA A 162 -1.34 -4.35 8.60
C ALA A 162 0.10 -3.99 9.01
N ALA A 163 0.27 -3.02 9.90
CA ALA A 163 1.58 -2.62 10.42
C ALA A 163 2.26 -3.76 11.19
N ARG A 164 1.53 -4.40 12.11
CA ARG A 164 2.04 -5.49 12.93
C ARG A 164 2.49 -6.69 12.12
N HIS A 165 1.70 -7.08 11.12
CA HIS A 165 2.01 -8.25 10.27
C HIS A 165 2.97 -7.91 9.11
N GLY A 166 3.21 -6.64 8.81
CA GLY A 166 4.00 -6.22 7.65
C GLY A 166 3.38 -6.69 6.33
N ALA A 167 2.08 -6.94 6.31
CA ALA A 167 1.34 -7.49 5.18
C ALA A 167 0.11 -6.65 4.87
N GLN A 168 -0.25 -6.60 3.59
CA GLN A 168 -1.49 -5.96 3.14
C GLN A 168 -2.70 -6.67 3.76
N LEU A 169 -3.65 -5.89 4.26
CA LEU A 169 -4.87 -6.35 4.88
C LEU A 169 -6.09 -5.75 4.18
N VAL A 170 -7.09 -6.57 3.92
CA VAL A 170 -8.39 -6.15 3.43
C VAL A 170 -9.46 -6.61 4.40
N ILE A 171 -10.32 -5.68 4.82
CA ILE A 171 -11.57 -5.97 5.51
C ILE A 171 -12.69 -5.64 4.52
N THR A 172 -13.30 -6.66 3.98
CA THR A 172 -14.31 -6.54 2.92
C THR A 172 -15.62 -5.96 3.41
N ASP A 173 -15.92 -6.09 4.70
CA ASP A 173 -17.04 -5.46 5.38
C ASP A 173 -16.73 -5.28 6.87
N VAL A 174 -16.46 -4.05 7.28
CA VAL A 174 -16.10 -3.68 8.66
C VAL A 174 -17.26 -3.91 9.64
N SER A 175 -18.51 -3.95 9.16
CA SER A 175 -19.67 -4.13 10.04
C SER A 175 -19.79 -5.54 10.59
N ILE A 176 -19.17 -6.52 9.94
CA ILE A 176 -19.22 -7.93 10.34
C ILE A 176 -17.85 -8.50 10.74
N ASP A 177 -16.73 -7.79 10.46
CA ASP A 177 -15.39 -8.25 10.88
C ASP A 177 -15.29 -8.25 12.41
N PRO A 178 -14.99 -9.39 13.07
CA PRO A 178 -14.94 -9.45 14.52
C PRO A 178 -13.79 -8.64 15.11
N GLY A 179 -12.66 -8.56 14.40
CA GLY A 179 -11.50 -7.80 14.85
C GLY A 179 -11.72 -6.28 14.80
N PHE A 180 -12.63 -5.81 13.95
CA PHE A 180 -12.93 -4.40 13.76
C PHE A 180 -14.08 -3.88 14.68
N GLU A 181 -14.62 -4.74 15.51
CA GLU A 181 -15.79 -4.44 16.37
C GLU A 181 -15.67 -3.11 17.14
N PRO A 182 -14.55 -2.72 17.78
CA PRO A 182 -14.45 -1.47 18.52
C PRO A 182 -14.51 -0.20 17.66
N HIS A 183 -14.30 -0.33 16.36
CA HIS A 183 -14.25 0.80 15.44
C HIS A 183 -15.48 0.88 14.52
N ARG A 184 -16.52 0.02 14.72
CA ARG A 184 -17.69 -0.02 13.84
C ARG A 184 -18.51 1.26 13.87
N GLU A 185 -18.69 1.87 15.04
CA GLU A 185 -19.46 3.10 15.19
C GLU A 185 -18.80 4.26 14.44
N ILE A 186 -17.50 4.44 14.62
CA ILE A 186 -16.77 5.48 13.90
C ILE A 186 -16.71 5.23 12.40
N ALA A 187 -16.64 3.97 11.96
CA ALA A 187 -16.71 3.62 10.53
C ALA A 187 -18.08 3.96 9.94
N ALA A 188 -19.16 3.68 10.67
CA ALA A 188 -20.51 4.03 10.25
C ALA A 188 -20.72 5.55 10.18
N ALA A 189 -20.23 6.31 11.17
CA ALA A 189 -20.26 7.77 11.18
C ALA A 189 -19.45 8.36 10.03
N ALA A 190 -18.23 7.85 9.79
CA ALA A 190 -17.38 8.24 8.68
C ALA A 190 -17.86 7.72 7.31
N GLY A 191 -18.90 6.87 7.27
CA GLY A 191 -19.57 6.43 6.04
C GLY A 191 -18.75 5.47 5.18
N PHE A 192 -18.02 4.52 5.77
CA PHE A 192 -17.34 3.46 5.01
C PHE A 192 -17.68 2.06 5.52
N ARG A 193 -17.62 1.07 4.64
CA ARG A 193 -17.94 -0.33 4.89
C ARG A 193 -16.79 -1.29 4.59
N ALA A 194 -15.81 -0.89 3.80
CA ALA A 194 -14.63 -1.70 3.54
C ALA A 194 -13.35 -0.86 3.66
N VAL A 195 -12.24 -1.51 4.01
CA VAL A 195 -10.93 -0.87 4.16
C VAL A 195 -9.84 -1.80 3.67
N GLN A 196 -8.88 -1.23 2.94
CA GLN A 196 -7.63 -1.88 2.56
C GLN A 196 -6.47 -1.07 3.16
N SER A 197 -5.64 -1.73 3.95
CA SER A 197 -4.43 -1.14 4.54
C SER A 197 -3.18 -1.82 3.99
N THR A 198 -2.25 -1.03 3.47
CA THR A 198 -1.02 -1.51 2.84
C THR A 198 0.19 -0.92 3.56
N PRO A 199 1.09 -1.75 4.11
CA PRO A 199 2.29 -1.27 4.77
C PRO A 199 3.22 -0.53 3.83
N LEU A 200 3.78 0.56 4.32
CA LEU A 200 4.88 1.30 3.73
C LEU A 200 6.18 0.83 4.40
N ALA A 201 7.10 0.27 3.63
CA ALA A 201 8.31 -0.32 4.17
C ALA A 201 9.57 0.35 3.60
N ASP A 202 10.61 0.45 4.43
CA ASP A 202 11.94 0.87 3.99
C ASP A 202 12.61 -0.21 3.12
N LYS A 203 13.81 0.09 2.64
CA LYS A 203 14.62 -0.86 1.83
C LYS A 203 14.97 -2.16 2.57
N MET A 204 14.99 -2.13 3.90
CA MET A 204 15.25 -3.31 4.74
C MET A 204 13.98 -4.12 5.04
N GLY A 205 12.80 -3.61 4.67
CA GLY A 205 11.52 -4.23 4.94
C GLY A 205 10.90 -3.88 6.28
N ARG A 206 11.47 -2.93 6.99
CA ARG A 206 10.86 -2.44 8.24
C ARG A 206 9.66 -1.57 7.87
N VAL A 207 8.55 -1.83 8.52
CA VAL A 207 7.35 -1.01 8.35
C VAL A 207 7.62 0.36 8.98
N ILE A 208 7.46 1.41 8.18
CA ILE A 208 7.60 2.81 8.59
C ILE A 208 6.27 3.56 8.61
N GLY A 209 5.20 2.88 8.20
CA GLY A 209 3.88 3.46 8.13
C GLY A 209 2.90 2.56 7.37
N VAL A 210 1.71 3.07 7.16
CA VAL A 210 0.62 2.40 6.43
C VAL A 210 -0.10 3.42 5.56
N VAL A 211 -0.52 3.02 4.37
CA VAL A 211 -1.52 3.74 3.59
C VAL A 211 -2.81 2.93 3.60
N SER A 212 -3.93 3.58 3.93
CA SER A 212 -5.25 2.95 3.98
C SER A 212 -6.22 3.63 3.03
N THR A 213 -7.01 2.81 2.33
CA THR A 213 -8.10 3.23 1.45
C THR A 213 -9.42 2.68 1.96
N HIS A 214 -10.48 3.49 1.86
CA HIS A 214 -11.78 3.18 2.46
C HIS A 214 -12.87 3.33 1.40
N TYR A 215 -13.86 2.44 1.43
CA TYR A 215 -14.93 2.32 0.45
C TYR A 215 -16.29 2.39 1.15
N ARG A 216 -17.25 3.09 0.54
CA ARG A 216 -18.59 3.26 1.11
C ARG A 216 -19.37 1.96 1.25
N CYS A 217 -19.12 1.02 0.35
CA CYS A 217 -19.80 -0.27 0.30
C CYS A 217 -18.85 -1.42 0.67
N PRO A 218 -19.36 -2.58 1.07
CA PRO A 218 -18.56 -3.80 1.13
C PRO A 218 -17.83 -4.02 -0.19
N TYR A 219 -16.53 -4.27 -0.11
CA TYR A 219 -15.68 -4.34 -1.29
C TYR A 219 -14.54 -5.33 -1.12
N ALA A 220 -14.34 -6.17 -2.11
CA ALA A 220 -13.19 -7.06 -2.24
C ALA A 220 -12.37 -6.63 -3.46
N PRO A 221 -11.22 -5.95 -3.26
CA PRO A 221 -10.37 -5.54 -4.37
C PRO A 221 -9.89 -6.74 -5.19
N PRO A 222 -9.86 -6.66 -6.53
CA PRO A 222 -9.25 -7.68 -7.37
C PRO A 222 -7.76 -7.88 -7.04
N ASP A 223 -7.26 -9.10 -7.19
CA ASP A 223 -5.85 -9.44 -6.92
C ASP A 223 -4.86 -8.55 -7.69
N GLN A 224 -5.17 -8.20 -8.93
CA GLN A 224 -4.34 -7.30 -9.72
C GLN A 224 -4.24 -5.92 -9.06
N ASN A 225 -5.36 -5.37 -8.57
CA ASN A 225 -5.36 -4.09 -7.85
C ASN A 225 -4.52 -4.16 -6.56
N LEU A 226 -4.67 -5.25 -5.80
CA LEU A 226 -3.87 -5.50 -4.59
C LEU A 226 -2.37 -5.52 -4.91
N ARG A 227 -1.95 -6.21 -5.98
CA ARG A 227 -0.54 -6.26 -6.40
C ARG A 227 -0.02 -4.89 -6.83
N ILE A 228 -0.79 -4.10 -7.58
CA ILE A 228 -0.42 -2.76 -8.03
C ILE A 228 -0.22 -1.82 -6.85
N ILE A 229 -1.19 -1.77 -5.92
CA ILE A 229 -1.10 -0.91 -4.73
C ILE A 229 0.06 -1.35 -3.85
N LYS A 230 0.26 -2.65 -3.66
CA LYS A 230 1.41 -3.18 -2.92
C LYS A 230 2.73 -2.76 -3.56
N ARG A 231 2.85 -2.87 -4.87
CA ARG A 231 4.07 -2.48 -5.59
C ARG A 231 4.34 -0.99 -5.47
N TYR A 232 3.31 -0.16 -5.60
CA TYR A 232 3.44 1.28 -5.40
C TYR A 232 3.84 1.62 -3.95
N ALA A 233 3.20 1.00 -2.96
CA ALA A 233 3.52 1.18 -1.55
C ALA A 233 4.98 0.82 -1.22
N ASP A 234 5.52 -0.25 -1.82
CA ASP A 234 6.93 -0.62 -1.68
C ASP A 234 7.89 0.45 -2.24
N LEU A 235 7.53 1.08 -3.37
CA LEU A 235 8.32 2.15 -3.96
C LEU A 235 8.28 3.44 -3.12
N VAL A 236 7.08 3.87 -2.74
CA VAL A 236 6.93 5.13 -1.99
C VAL A 236 7.38 5.02 -0.55
N GLY A 237 7.31 3.82 0.05
CA GLY A 237 7.88 3.55 1.36
C GLY A 237 9.37 3.84 1.42
N GLN A 238 10.12 3.48 0.37
CA GLN A 238 11.55 3.82 0.29
C GLN A 238 11.79 5.34 0.16
N VAL A 239 10.94 6.05 -0.58
CA VAL A 239 11.04 7.51 -0.72
C VAL A 239 10.75 8.19 0.62
N LEU A 240 9.69 7.76 1.31
CA LEU A 240 9.32 8.27 2.64
C LEU A 240 10.42 7.97 3.68
N ALA A 241 10.96 6.73 3.69
CA ALA A 241 12.06 6.36 4.59
C ALA A 241 13.31 7.23 4.40
N ALA A 242 13.69 7.47 3.14
CA ALA A 242 14.81 8.37 2.83
C ALA A 242 14.53 9.81 3.30
N ARG A 243 13.28 10.26 3.23
CA ARG A 243 12.90 11.60 3.71
C ARG A 243 12.95 11.69 5.23
N LEU A 244 12.42 10.67 5.93
CA LEU A 244 12.47 10.60 7.40
C LEU A 244 13.90 10.59 7.91
N SER A 245 14.80 9.80 7.30
CA SER A 245 16.21 9.76 7.66
C SER A 245 16.92 11.12 7.46
N ALA A 246 16.48 11.91 6.48
CA ALA A 246 17.05 13.25 6.26
C ALA A 246 16.56 14.30 7.26
N LEU A 247 15.48 14.04 8.00
CA LEU A 247 14.91 14.93 9.03
C LEU A 247 15.44 14.61 10.43
N THR A 248 15.98 13.40 10.65
CA THR A 248 16.70 13.02 11.87
C THR A 248 18.19 13.19 11.62
N PRO A 249 18.84 14.33 12.03
CA PRO A 249 20.26 14.44 11.93
C PRO A 249 20.92 13.40 12.82
N ASP A 250 21.93 12.70 12.29
CA ASP A 250 22.76 11.76 13.05
C ASP A 250 23.18 12.36 14.40
N GLY A 251 22.58 11.86 15.47
CA GLY A 251 23.00 12.17 16.84
C GLY A 251 24.27 11.44 17.24
N SER A 252 25.29 11.38 16.37
CA SER A 252 26.58 10.77 16.66
C SER A 252 27.72 11.48 15.95
N SER A 253 28.01 12.71 16.42
CA SER A 253 29.37 13.27 16.27
C SER A 253 29.64 14.27 17.40
N THR A 254 29.80 13.74 18.62
CA THR A 254 30.65 14.41 19.66
C THR A 254 31.06 13.34 20.67
N ALA A 255 32.24 12.83 20.52
CA ALA A 255 33.24 12.62 21.59
C ALA A 255 34.45 11.92 20.99
#